data_bd7cfba834cad537f962c5831608dbe7
#
_entry.id   bd7cfba834cad537f962c5831608dbe7
#
_cell.length_a   1.000
_cell.length_b   1.000
_cell.length_c   1.000
_cell.angle_alpha   90.00
_cell.angle_beta   90.00
_cell.angle_gamma   90.00
#
_symmetry.space_group_name_H-M   'P 1'
#
loop_
_entity.id
_entity.type
_entity.pdbx_description
1 polymer ?
#
loop_
_entity_poly.entity_id
_entity_poly.type
_entity_poly.pdbx_seq_one_letter_code
_entity_poly.pdbx_strand_id
1 'polypeptide(L)'
;MLSLSTIREAVKRIAPQYPIERVMLFGSYADGSATSESDIDLLVEFGARPITLLHYCGFREELAESLRLPVDVVKYPLSEEMNSYFKINKTVPLYER
;
A
#
# COMPACT_ATOMS: atom_id res chain seq x y z
N MET A 1 2.38 -13.91 -10.71
CA MET A 1 2.95 -12.86 -9.83
C MET A 1 2.98 -11.54 -10.58
N LEU A 2 2.58 -10.47 -9.91
CA LEU A 2 2.50 -9.15 -10.54
C LEU A 2 3.87 -8.49 -10.61
N SER A 3 4.08 -7.68 -11.65
CA SER A 3 5.28 -6.85 -11.75
C SER A 3 5.11 -5.59 -10.89
N LEU A 4 6.23 -5.02 -10.47
CA LEU A 4 6.25 -3.75 -9.75
C LEU A 4 5.58 -2.64 -10.57
N SER A 5 5.79 -2.65 -11.88
CA SER A 5 5.19 -1.69 -12.81
C SER A 5 3.66 -1.74 -12.78
N THR A 6 3.09 -2.93 -12.77
CA THR A 6 1.64 -3.12 -12.72
C THR A 6 1.06 -2.58 -11.42
N ILE A 7 1.73 -2.87 -10.29
CA ILE A 7 1.31 -2.37 -8.98
C ILE A 7 1.39 -0.86 -8.94
N ARG A 8 2.49 -0.28 -9.42
CA ARG A 8 2.69 1.18 -9.43
C ARG A 8 1.63 1.89 -10.26
N GLU A 9 1.31 1.37 -11.42
CA GLU A 9 0.30 1.98 -12.28
C GLU A 9 -1.09 1.99 -11.63
N ALA A 10 -1.47 0.89 -10.99
CA ALA A 10 -2.75 0.82 -10.29
C ALA A 10 -2.80 1.83 -9.15
N VAL A 11 -1.73 1.93 -8.36
CA VAL A 11 -1.67 2.89 -7.27
C VAL A 11 -1.74 4.33 -7.78
N LYS A 12 -1.00 4.66 -8.83
CA LYS A 12 -1.01 6.01 -9.41
C LYS A 12 -2.37 6.40 -9.98
N ARG A 13 -3.15 5.43 -10.44
CA ARG A 13 -4.48 5.69 -10.97
C ARG A 13 -5.51 5.87 -9.86
N ILE A 14 -5.40 5.09 -8.81
CA ILE A 14 -6.43 5.02 -7.76
C ILE A 14 -6.17 6.00 -6.61
N ALA A 15 -4.93 6.13 -6.16
CA ALA A 15 -4.59 6.95 -4.99
C ALA A 15 -5.05 8.42 -5.08
N PRO A 16 -5.00 9.09 -6.26
CA PRO A 16 -5.45 10.48 -6.34
C PRO A 16 -6.93 10.71 -6.01
N GLN A 17 -7.73 9.65 -6.01
CA GLN A 17 -9.16 9.74 -5.68
C GLN A 17 -9.40 9.78 -4.17
N TYR A 18 -8.35 9.63 -3.38
CA TYR A 18 -8.42 9.56 -1.92
C TYR A 18 -7.49 10.60 -1.30
N PRO A 19 -7.67 10.95 -0.02
CA PRO A 19 -6.79 11.92 0.65
C PRO A 19 -5.46 11.30 1.04
N ILE A 20 -4.74 10.80 0.04
CA ILE A 20 -3.48 10.08 0.21
C ILE A 20 -2.34 10.96 -0.28
N GLU A 21 -1.30 11.10 0.56
CA GLU A 21 -0.10 11.87 0.22
C GLU A 21 0.97 10.99 -0.39
N ARG A 22 1.14 9.78 0.13
CA ARG A 22 2.23 8.91 -0.30
C ARG A 22 1.87 7.45 -0.11
N VAL A 23 2.32 6.60 -1.04
CA VAL A 23 2.17 5.15 -0.95
C VAL A 23 3.53 4.50 -1.19
N MET A 24 3.90 3.60 -0.31
CA MET A 24 5.13 2.82 -0.42
C MET A 24 4.81 1.34 -0.33
N LEU A 25 5.50 0.55 -1.13
CA LEU A 25 5.39 -0.91 -1.09
C LEU A 25 6.40 -1.46 -0.08
N PHE A 26 5.98 -2.42 0.73
CA PHE A 26 6.89 -3.14 1.61
C PHE A 26 6.56 -4.64 1.55
N GLY A 27 7.23 -5.43 2.38
CA GLY A 27 6.98 -6.88 2.43
C GLY A 27 7.59 -7.63 1.26
N SER A 28 7.02 -8.78 0.94
CA SER A 28 7.61 -9.71 -0.03
C SER A 28 7.72 -9.15 -1.45
N TYR A 29 6.77 -8.33 -1.88
CA TYR A 29 6.86 -7.70 -3.19
C TYR A 29 7.95 -6.63 -3.26
N ALA A 30 8.29 -6.03 -2.13
CA ALA A 30 9.35 -5.02 -2.10
C ALA A 30 10.74 -5.64 -2.04
N ASP A 31 10.90 -6.75 -1.34
CA ASP A 31 12.22 -7.39 -1.17
C ASP A 31 12.52 -8.50 -2.19
N GLY A 32 11.60 -8.77 -3.09
CA GLY A 32 11.79 -9.76 -4.15
C GLY A 32 11.48 -11.19 -3.75
N SER A 33 10.93 -11.43 -2.56
CA SER A 33 10.61 -12.78 -2.10
C SER A 33 9.16 -13.20 -2.38
N ALA A 34 8.39 -12.37 -3.10
CA ALA A 34 6.99 -12.65 -3.37
C ALA A 34 6.80 -13.93 -4.18
N THR A 35 5.74 -14.65 -3.86
CA THR A 35 5.27 -15.81 -4.61
C THR A 35 3.87 -15.52 -5.14
N SER A 36 3.31 -16.46 -5.89
CA SER A 36 1.94 -16.34 -6.40
C SER A 36 0.89 -16.26 -5.30
N GLU A 37 1.24 -16.63 -4.06
CA GLU A 37 0.33 -16.59 -2.92
C GLU A 37 0.58 -15.38 -1.99
N SER A 38 1.54 -14.53 -2.34
CA SER A 38 1.87 -13.38 -1.51
C SER A 38 0.83 -12.27 -1.63
N ASP A 39 0.57 -11.60 -0.51
CA ASP A 39 -0.25 -10.40 -0.47
C ASP A 39 0.59 -9.17 -0.84
N ILE A 40 -0.09 -8.11 -1.24
CA ILE A 40 0.55 -6.82 -1.50
C ILE A 40 0.45 -5.99 -0.22
N ASP A 41 1.60 -5.56 0.31
CA ASP A 41 1.68 -4.78 1.55
C ASP A 41 2.04 -3.34 1.25
N LEU A 42 1.18 -2.41 1.63
CA LEU A 42 1.36 -0.99 1.37
C LEU A 42 1.42 -0.17 2.65
N LEU A 43 2.40 0.74 2.71
CA LEU A 43 2.42 1.80 3.70
C LEU A 43 1.81 3.04 3.05
N VAL A 44 0.77 3.60 3.67
CA VAL A 44 0.04 4.73 3.12
C VAL A 44 0.08 5.90 4.09
N GLU A 45 0.58 7.04 3.62
CA GLU A 45 0.55 8.29 4.36
C GLU A 45 -0.64 9.11 3.88
N PHE A 46 -1.55 9.40 4.80
CA PHE A 46 -2.70 10.26 4.51
C PHE A 46 -2.33 11.70 4.80
N GLY A 47 -2.91 12.62 4.02
CA GLY A 47 -2.66 14.03 4.20
C GLY A 47 -3.33 14.60 5.45
N ALA A 48 -3.28 15.94 5.58
CA ALA A 48 -3.87 16.64 6.71
C ALA A 48 -5.40 16.56 6.73
N ARG A 49 -6.02 16.15 5.63
CA ARG A 49 -7.48 16.01 5.58
C ARG A 49 -7.93 14.85 6.44
N PRO A 50 -9.06 14.97 7.14
CA PRO A 50 -9.63 13.84 7.85
C PRO A 50 -9.89 12.67 6.90
N ILE A 51 -9.52 11.47 7.34
CA ILE A 51 -9.86 10.26 6.62
C ILE A 51 -10.94 9.50 7.38
N THR A 52 -11.79 8.84 6.62
CA THR A 52 -12.81 7.98 7.21
C THR A 52 -12.44 6.53 6.95
N LEU A 53 -13.09 5.63 7.67
CA LEU A 53 -12.96 4.20 7.43
C LEU A 53 -13.37 3.86 5.98
N LEU A 54 -14.32 4.60 5.43
CA LEU A 54 -14.74 4.42 4.04
C LEU A 54 -13.62 4.72 3.06
N HIS A 55 -12.84 5.76 3.30
CA HIS A 55 -11.67 6.06 2.46
C HIS A 55 -10.64 4.94 2.52
N TYR A 56 -10.35 4.48 3.72
CA TYR A 56 -9.37 3.43 3.94
C TYR A 56 -9.79 2.12 3.25
N CYS A 57 -11.01 1.67 3.51
CA CYS A 57 -11.53 0.43 2.93
C CYS A 57 -11.72 0.54 1.42
N GLY A 58 -12.19 1.69 0.94
CA GLY A 58 -12.39 1.92 -0.48
C GLY A 58 -11.09 1.82 -1.27
N PHE A 59 -10.04 2.47 -0.78
CA PHE A 59 -8.73 2.40 -1.43
C PHE A 59 -8.21 0.97 -1.49
N ARG A 60 -8.26 0.27 -0.36
CA ARG A 60 -7.81 -1.12 -0.29
C ARG A 60 -8.58 -2.03 -1.24
N GLU A 61 -9.91 -1.90 -1.25
CA GLU A 61 -10.76 -2.76 -2.07
C GLU A 61 -10.63 -2.48 -3.56
N GLU A 62 -10.52 -1.22 -3.95
CA GLU A 62 -10.31 -0.88 -5.35
C GLU A 62 -8.98 -1.44 -5.86
N LEU A 63 -7.93 -1.33 -5.06
CA LEU A 63 -6.64 -1.90 -5.43
C LEU A 63 -6.71 -3.43 -5.51
N ALA A 64 -7.30 -4.08 -4.52
CA ALA A 64 -7.41 -5.53 -4.49
C ALA A 64 -8.19 -6.05 -5.71
N GLU A 65 -9.25 -5.37 -6.07
CA GLU A 65 -10.05 -5.72 -7.24
C GLU A 65 -9.28 -5.51 -8.54
N SER A 66 -8.58 -4.38 -8.64
CA SER A 66 -7.79 -4.05 -9.83
C SER A 66 -6.63 -5.02 -10.02
N LEU A 67 -5.96 -5.38 -8.95
CA LEU A 67 -4.77 -6.25 -9.00
C LEU A 67 -5.10 -7.72 -8.84
N ARG A 68 -6.32 -8.05 -8.43
CA ARG A 68 -6.80 -9.41 -8.18
C ARG A 68 -5.96 -10.18 -7.16
N LEU A 69 -5.48 -9.46 -6.15
CA LEU A 69 -4.74 -10.01 -5.03
C LEU A 69 -5.16 -9.28 -3.75
N PRO A 70 -5.07 -9.95 -2.60
CA PRO A 70 -5.30 -9.26 -1.33
C PRO A 70 -4.29 -8.13 -1.15
N VAL A 71 -4.75 -7.01 -0.64
CA VAL A 71 -3.94 -5.83 -0.37
C VAL A 71 -4.08 -5.47 1.10
N ASP A 72 -2.95 -5.39 1.79
CA ASP A 72 -2.89 -4.93 3.17
C ASP A 72 -2.41 -3.48 3.19
N VAL A 73 -3.19 -2.62 3.80
CA VAL A 73 -2.88 -1.19 3.90
C VAL A 73 -2.55 -0.87 5.35
N VAL A 74 -1.35 -0.35 5.57
CA VAL A 74 -0.87 0.03 6.89
C VAL A 74 -0.63 1.54 6.88
N LYS A 75 -1.16 2.23 7.88
CA LYS A 75 -1.03 3.68 7.97
C LYS A 75 0.39 4.08 8.37
N TYR A 76 0.97 5.02 7.65
CA TYR A 76 2.27 5.60 7.96
C TYR A 76 2.07 6.99 8.58
N PRO A 77 2.85 7.40 9.58
CA PRO A 77 3.95 6.65 10.21
C PRO A 77 3.43 5.53 11.13
N LEU A 78 4.25 4.49 11.25
CA LEU A 78 3.91 3.36 12.12
C LEU A 78 4.02 3.79 13.59
N SER A 79 3.08 3.31 14.41
CA SER A 79 3.22 3.41 15.86
C SER A 79 4.36 2.51 16.32
N GLU A 80 4.88 2.74 17.54
CA GLU A 80 5.94 1.90 18.08
C GLU A 80 5.53 0.43 18.13
N GLU A 81 4.27 0.17 18.50
CA GLU A 81 3.73 -1.18 18.54
C GLU A 81 3.74 -1.84 17.16
N MET A 82 3.28 -1.11 16.16
CA MET A 82 3.25 -1.63 14.79
C MET A 82 4.63 -1.77 14.21
N ASN A 83 5.55 -0.87 14.55
CA ASN A 83 6.92 -0.94 14.08
C ASN A 83 7.66 -2.17 14.62
N SER A 84 7.34 -2.61 15.83
CA SER A 84 7.91 -3.85 16.38
C SER A 84 7.27 -5.09 15.76
N TYR A 85 6.06 -4.97 15.26
CA TYR A 85 5.33 -6.07 14.63
C TYR A 85 5.76 -6.30 13.19
N PHE A 86 5.98 -5.22 12.43
CA PHE A 86 6.41 -5.28 11.04
C PHE A 86 7.90 -4.97 10.94
N LYS A 87 8.69 -5.95 10.52
CA LYS A 87 10.11 -5.71 10.21
C LYS A 87 10.19 -5.19 8.78
N ILE A 88 10.12 -3.89 8.64
CA ILE A 88 10.19 -3.26 7.32
C ILE A 88 11.64 -2.97 6.99
N ASN A 89 12.25 -3.84 6.20
CA ASN A 89 13.65 -3.72 5.81
C ASN A 89 13.84 -2.93 4.53
N LYS A 90 12.83 -2.95 3.65
CA LYS A 90 12.91 -2.29 2.36
C LYS A 90 11.55 -1.74 1.98
N THR A 91 11.53 -0.51 1.49
CA THR A 91 10.32 0.10 0.92
C THR A 91 10.62 0.56 -0.49
N VAL A 92 9.58 0.51 -1.33
CA VAL A 92 9.67 1.01 -2.70
C VAL A 92 8.60 2.08 -2.87
N PRO A 93 8.97 3.33 -3.20
CA PRO A 93 7.95 4.37 -3.41
C PRO A 93 7.13 4.06 -4.65
N LEU A 94 5.80 4.17 -4.51
CA LEU A 94 4.87 3.94 -5.61
C LEU A 94 4.16 5.21 -6.05
N TYR A 95 3.88 6.10 -5.11
CA TYR A 95 3.10 7.30 -5.39
C TYR A 95 3.42 8.37 -4.36
N GLU A 96 3.54 9.60 -4.83
CA GLU A 96 3.69 10.79 -3.98
C GLU A 96 2.95 11.94 -4.65
N ARG A 97 2.11 12.60 -3.85
CA ARG A 97 1.33 13.73 -4.33
C ARG A 97 2.17 15.00 -4.53
#